data_c7b811f0f06b5a00da8502986c9a1495
#
_entry.id   c7b811f0f06b5a00da8502986c9a1495
#
_cell.length_a   1.000
_cell.length_b   1.000
_cell.length_c   1.000
_cell.angle_alpha   90.00
_cell.angle_beta   90.00
_cell.angle_gamma   90.00
#
_symmetry.space_group_name_H-M   'P 1'
#
loop_
_entity.id
_entity.type
_entity.pdbx_description
1 polymer ?
#
loop_
_entity_poly.entity_id
_entity_poly.type
_entity_poly.pdbx_seq_one_letter_code
_entity_poly.pdbx_strand_id
1 'polypeptide(L)'
;MPATAPDLDGPVDELARRHRERLEWLERANGAIVALPSEYPDGHTVPEHRHSRSQLLHALTGVVLVRTRYGRWIVPPDHAMWIPAGIEHEVDMLGNVSMRSVYVAPDAIEGLPERLRVVGVSQLMRSLIVEAVSLPDEVRLSIRGDLLLTLLLHEIPTMPERPLGLPFPAEPRLAALCRRFVAAPSSRATIDEWADAVGMSRRTFTRVFHRQTGLSLSTWRQQALLFAALPRLADGEPVTQVALDLGYDSVPAFTTMFKRMLGKAPRDYLKSKGGVA
;
A
#
# COMPACT_ATOMS: atom_id res chain seq x y z
N MET A 1 31.59 -9.69 8.05
CA MET A 1 31.12 -10.27 6.78
C MET A 1 29.69 -9.80 6.54
N PRO A 2 29.36 -9.06 5.48
CA PRO A 2 27.96 -8.77 5.17
C PRO A 2 27.28 -10.05 4.73
N ALA A 3 26.12 -10.37 5.33
CA ALA A 3 25.32 -11.51 4.95
C ALA A 3 24.64 -11.21 3.60
N THR A 4 24.86 -12.06 2.62
CA THR A 4 24.21 -12.03 1.30
C THR A 4 22.69 -12.15 1.47
N ALA A 5 21.91 -11.33 0.76
CA ALA A 5 20.46 -11.43 0.78
C ALA A 5 20.00 -12.80 0.23
N PRO A 6 19.00 -13.46 0.86
CA PRO A 6 18.56 -14.79 0.45
C PRO A 6 17.82 -14.80 -0.90
N ASP A 7 18.01 -15.86 -1.69
CA ASP A 7 17.48 -16.12 -3.04
C ASP A 7 15.96 -16.44 -3.05
N LEU A 8 15.22 -16.19 -4.13
CA LEU A 8 13.79 -15.89 -4.09
C LEU A 8 12.81 -16.84 -4.83
N ASP A 9 13.17 -18.09 -5.16
CA ASP A 9 12.27 -19.03 -5.86
C ASP A 9 11.95 -20.30 -5.06
N GLY A 10 10.68 -20.48 -4.61
CA GLY A 10 10.28 -21.69 -3.88
C GLY A 10 8.79 -21.76 -3.47
N PRO A 11 8.30 -22.96 -2.98
CA PRO A 11 6.93 -23.17 -2.51
C PRO A 11 6.55 -22.26 -1.32
N VAL A 12 5.26 -22.18 -0.99
CA VAL A 12 4.69 -21.25 0.01
C VAL A 12 5.41 -21.29 1.37
N ASP A 13 5.79 -22.46 1.86
CA ASP A 13 6.55 -22.62 3.11
C ASP A 13 7.97 -22.02 3.02
N GLU A 14 8.56 -22.09 1.85
CA GLU A 14 9.87 -21.53 1.57
C GLU A 14 9.81 -19.99 1.56
N LEU A 15 8.78 -19.38 0.97
CA LEU A 15 8.60 -17.93 1.00
C LEU A 15 8.41 -17.40 2.42
N ALA A 16 7.63 -18.11 3.24
CA ALA A 16 7.45 -17.74 4.66
C ALA A 16 8.75 -17.87 5.47
N ARG A 17 9.56 -18.89 5.19
CA ARG A 17 10.89 -19.05 5.81
C ARG A 17 11.82 -17.91 5.42
N ARG A 18 11.92 -17.64 4.12
CA ARG A 18 12.76 -16.54 3.59
C ARG A 18 12.33 -15.17 4.12
N HIS A 19 11.03 -14.96 4.30
CA HIS A 19 10.55 -13.72 4.89
C HIS A 19 11.04 -13.56 6.34
N ARG A 20 10.97 -14.62 7.18
CA ARG A 20 11.50 -14.59 8.56
C ARG A 20 13.01 -14.32 8.58
N GLU A 21 13.78 -15.03 7.76
CA GLU A 21 15.25 -14.85 7.66
C GLU A 21 15.59 -13.41 7.23
N ARG A 22 14.81 -12.83 6.33
CA ARG A 22 14.93 -11.43 5.90
C ARG A 22 14.68 -10.45 7.05
N LEU A 23 13.62 -10.67 7.83
CA LEU A 23 13.33 -9.82 8.99
C LEU A 23 14.48 -9.89 10.01
N GLU A 24 14.98 -11.07 10.32
CA GLU A 24 16.11 -11.23 11.21
C GLU A 24 17.40 -10.57 10.69
N TRP A 25 17.63 -10.65 9.38
CA TRP A 25 18.75 -9.98 8.74
C TRP A 25 18.58 -8.46 8.79
N LEU A 26 17.37 -7.95 8.53
CA LEU A 26 17.05 -6.52 8.55
C LEU A 26 17.28 -5.88 9.92
N GLU A 27 16.94 -6.59 11.01
CA GLU A 27 17.19 -6.12 12.38
C GLU A 27 18.69 -5.99 12.71
N ARG A 28 19.55 -6.75 12.02
CA ARG A 28 21.00 -6.74 12.18
C ARG A 28 21.74 -5.87 11.17
N ALA A 29 21.03 -5.41 10.13
CA ALA A 29 21.61 -4.65 9.05
C ALA A 29 22.09 -3.27 9.51
N ASN A 30 23.30 -2.89 9.10
CA ASN A 30 23.92 -1.60 9.40
C ASN A 30 23.58 -0.56 8.31
N GLY A 31 23.73 0.74 8.68
CA GLY A 31 23.53 1.87 7.77
C GLY A 31 22.14 2.50 7.86
N ALA A 32 22.05 3.75 7.38
CA ALA A 32 20.82 4.55 7.41
C ALA A 32 19.73 3.96 6.50
N ILE A 33 20.12 3.34 5.38
CA ILE A 33 19.22 2.75 4.38
C ILE A 33 19.67 1.33 4.05
N VAL A 34 18.65 0.46 3.91
CA VAL A 34 18.78 -0.90 3.36
C VAL A 34 17.72 -1.05 2.29
N ALA A 35 18.07 -1.53 1.11
CA ALA A 35 17.15 -1.75 -0.01
C ALA A 35 17.16 -3.22 -0.43
N LEU A 36 15.97 -3.83 -0.57
CA LEU A 36 15.80 -5.26 -0.85
C LEU A 36 14.78 -5.50 -1.96
N PRO A 37 15.06 -6.40 -2.92
CA PRO A 37 14.08 -6.91 -3.86
C PRO A 37 13.26 -8.03 -3.25
N SER A 38 12.05 -8.22 -3.73
CA SER A 38 11.21 -9.38 -3.41
C SER A 38 10.29 -9.68 -4.58
N GLU A 39 10.18 -10.95 -4.93
CA GLU A 39 9.24 -11.42 -5.93
C GLU A 39 8.20 -12.31 -5.25
N TYR A 40 6.92 -12.04 -5.50
CA TYR A 40 5.82 -12.78 -4.90
C TYR A 40 4.82 -13.20 -5.97
N PRO A 41 4.33 -14.46 -5.94
CA PRO A 41 3.27 -14.90 -6.82
C PRO A 41 1.93 -14.26 -6.47
N ASP A 42 1.00 -14.29 -7.40
CA ASP A 42 -0.38 -13.86 -7.18
C ASP A 42 -1.02 -14.62 -6.00
N GLY A 43 -1.81 -13.89 -5.20
CA GLY A 43 -2.49 -14.42 -4.02
C GLY A 43 -1.60 -14.69 -2.81
N HIS A 44 -0.28 -14.44 -2.88
CA HIS A 44 0.59 -14.61 -1.72
C HIS A 44 0.29 -13.58 -0.64
N THR A 45 0.29 -14.03 0.61
CA THR A 45 0.18 -13.16 1.80
C THR A 45 1.46 -13.24 2.61
N VAL A 46 2.08 -12.10 2.86
CA VAL A 46 3.10 -11.95 3.90
C VAL A 46 2.36 -11.73 5.23
N PRO A 47 2.51 -12.66 6.21
CA PRO A 47 1.79 -12.60 7.47
C PRO A 47 2.10 -11.32 8.27
N GLU A 48 1.25 -11.03 9.26
CA GLU A 48 1.43 -9.89 10.15
C GLU A 48 2.81 -9.90 10.80
N HIS A 49 3.54 -8.81 10.63
CA HIS A 49 4.89 -8.61 11.15
C HIS A 49 5.18 -7.13 11.39
N ARG A 50 6.30 -6.84 12.04
CA ARG A 50 6.85 -5.50 12.22
C ARG A 50 8.37 -5.55 12.15
N HIS A 51 8.99 -4.41 11.94
CA HIS A 51 10.45 -4.23 11.95
C HIS A 51 10.82 -2.89 12.59
N SER A 52 12.06 -2.78 13.05
CA SER A 52 12.60 -1.59 13.75
C SER A 52 12.86 -0.40 12.83
N ARG A 53 12.86 -0.62 11.52
CA ARG A 53 13.08 0.41 10.48
C ARG A 53 11.75 0.86 9.88
N SER A 54 11.66 2.11 9.45
CA SER A 54 10.58 2.55 8.57
C SER A 54 10.74 1.92 7.18
N GLN A 55 9.65 1.66 6.46
CA GLN A 55 9.67 1.02 5.14
C GLN A 55 9.00 1.91 4.09
N LEU A 56 9.67 2.13 2.98
CA LEU A 56 9.05 2.58 1.73
C LEU A 56 8.86 1.34 0.85
N LEU A 57 7.62 0.85 0.79
CA LEU A 57 7.21 -0.32 0.02
C LEU A 57 6.75 0.12 -1.36
N HIS A 58 7.46 -0.27 -2.42
CA HIS A 58 7.12 0.03 -3.81
C HIS A 58 7.02 -1.26 -4.63
N ALA A 59 5.97 -1.38 -5.46
CA ALA A 59 5.82 -2.47 -6.41
C ALA A 59 6.08 -1.97 -7.84
N LEU A 60 6.95 -2.64 -8.58
CA LEU A 60 7.17 -2.37 -10.01
C LEU A 60 6.03 -2.96 -10.84
N THR A 61 5.52 -4.12 -10.44
CA THR A 61 4.40 -4.83 -11.06
C THR A 61 3.43 -5.34 -9.99
N GLY A 62 2.22 -5.68 -10.39
CA GLY A 62 1.17 -6.13 -9.48
C GLY A 62 0.62 -5.00 -8.60
N VAL A 63 -0.20 -5.34 -7.64
CA VAL A 63 -0.77 -4.41 -6.66
C VAL A 63 -0.58 -5.00 -5.28
N VAL A 64 -0.21 -4.17 -4.33
CA VAL A 64 -0.04 -4.58 -2.95
C VAL A 64 -1.18 -4.03 -2.10
N LEU A 65 -1.79 -4.89 -1.28
CA LEU A 65 -2.72 -4.48 -0.23
C LEU A 65 -2.00 -4.58 1.11
N VAL A 66 -1.94 -3.49 1.83
CA VAL A 66 -1.37 -3.45 3.19
C VAL A 66 -2.50 -3.32 4.19
N ARG A 67 -2.53 -4.22 5.18
CA ARG A 67 -3.49 -4.20 6.29
C ARG A 67 -2.78 -3.93 7.61
N THR A 68 -3.36 -3.08 8.44
CA THR A 68 -2.92 -2.80 9.81
C THR A 68 -4.13 -2.63 10.71
N ARG A 69 -3.93 -2.52 12.01
CA ARG A 69 -5.00 -2.14 12.94
C ARG A 69 -5.58 -0.74 12.67
N TYR A 70 -4.83 0.12 11.97
CA TYR A 70 -5.24 1.51 11.67
C TYR A 70 -6.01 1.66 10.36
N GLY A 71 -6.06 0.62 9.53
CA GLY A 71 -6.75 0.68 8.24
C GLY A 71 -6.18 -0.26 7.19
N ARG A 72 -6.53 0.04 5.94
CA ARG A 72 -6.08 -0.69 4.75
C ARG A 72 -5.57 0.30 3.70
N TRP A 73 -4.57 -0.10 2.95
CA TRP A 73 -3.96 0.71 1.89
C TRP A 73 -3.78 -0.12 0.63
N ILE A 74 -3.98 0.53 -0.53
CA ILE A 74 -3.68 -0.03 -1.85
C ILE A 74 -2.43 0.66 -2.38
N VAL A 75 -1.48 -0.12 -2.85
CA VAL A 75 -0.23 0.35 -3.44
C VAL A 75 -0.13 -0.18 -4.88
N PRO A 76 -0.63 0.59 -5.86
CA PRO A 76 -0.45 0.25 -7.28
C PRO A 76 0.97 0.58 -7.76
N PRO A 77 1.41 0.11 -8.97
CA PRO A 77 2.79 0.28 -9.44
C PRO A 77 3.22 1.71 -9.45
N ASP A 78 2.70 2.73 -9.75
CA ASP A 78 3.24 4.10 -9.74
C ASP A 78 3.21 4.77 -8.36
N HIS A 79 3.06 3.96 -7.29
CA HIS A 79 2.94 4.43 -5.91
C HIS A 79 3.84 3.64 -4.97
N ALA A 80 4.07 4.19 -3.80
CA ALA A 80 4.72 3.49 -2.69
C ALA A 80 3.93 3.72 -1.41
N MET A 81 4.08 2.82 -0.44
CA MET A 81 3.55 3.02 0.90
C MET A 81 4.70 3.29 1.86
N TRP A 82 4.57 4.37 2.62
CA TRP A 82 5.41 4.62 3.77
C TRP A 82 4.80 3.99 5.02
N ILE A 83 5.56 3.12 5.67
CA ILE A 83 5.20 2.42 6.90
C ILE A 83 6.22 2.82 7.96
N PRO A 84 5.84 3.60 8.99
CA PRO A 84 6.73 3.95 10.09
C PRO A 84 7.23 2.72 10.84
N ALA A 85 8.40 2.83 11.45
CA ALA A 85 9.02 1.79 12.27
C ALA A 85 8.06 1.28 13.37
N GLY A 86 8.09 -0.01 13.64
CA GLY A 86 7.30 -0.66 14.69
C GLY A 86 5.80 -0.85 14.39
N ILE A 87 5.31 -0.43 13.22
CA ILE A 87 3.91 -0.65 12.82
C ILE A 87 3.72 -2.09 12.37
N GLU A 88 2.84 -2.82 13.08
CA GLU A 88 2.40 -4.17 12.67
C GLU A 88 1.56 -4.09 11.39
N HIS A 89 1.93 -4.89 10.38
CA HIS A 89 1.27 -4.90 9.10
C HIS A 89 1.34 -6.26 8.42
N GLU A 90 0.32 -6.55 7.64
CA GLU A 90 0.15 -7.72 6.79
C GLU A 90 0.06 -7.24 5.34
N VAL A 91 0.59 -8.04 4.40
CA VAL A 91 0.70 -7.63 3.00
C VAL A 91 0.18 -8.72 2.07
N ASP A 92 -0.87 -8.39 1.29
CA ASP A 92 -1.42 -9.29 0.26
C ASP A 92 -0.99 -8.85 -1.14
N MET A 93 -0.70 -9.82 -1.98
CA MET A 93 -0.29 -9.62 -3.36
C MET A 93 -1.47 -9.85 -4.32
N LEU A 94 -1.73 -8.89 -5.19
CA LEU A 94 -2.69 -9.03 -6.29
C LEU A 94 -1.95 -9.01 -7.63
N GLY A 95 -1.94 -10.13 -8.32
CA GLY A 95 -1.05 -10.42 -9.44
C GLY A 95 0.37 -10.74 -8.98
N ASN A 96 1.23 -11.10 -9.92
CA ASN A 96 2.66 -11.29 -9.63
C ASN A 96 3.28 -9.94 -9.26
N VAL A 97 3.80 -9.83 -8.05
CA VAL A 97 4.34 -8.59 -7.49
C VAL A 97 5.85 -8.62 -7.47
N SER A 98 6.46 -7.70 -8.23
CA SER A 98 7.88 -7.40 -8.14
C SER A 98 8.06 -6.20 -7.19
N MET A 99 8.41 -6.48 -5.95
CA MET A 99 8.51 -5.48 -4.88
C MET A 99 9.94 -4.97 -4.72
N ARG A 100 10.05 -3.70 -4.44
CA ARG A 100 11.31 -3.01 -4.07
C ARG A 100 11.06 -2.26 -2.77
N SER A 101 11.60 -2.77 -1.69
CA SER A 101 11.46 -2.17 -0.36
C SER A 101 12.72 -1.43 0.04
N VAL A 102 12.56 -0.19 0.49
CA VAL A 102 13.63 0.60 1.10
C VAL A 102 13.32 0.73 2.59
N TYR A 103 14.23 0.26 3.41
CA TYR A 103 14.13 0.31 4.87
C TYR A 103 15.05 1.40 5.40
N VAL A 104 14.50 2.29 6.21
CA VAL A 104 15.15 3.50 6.70
C VAL A 104 15.24 3.45 8.22
N ALA A 105 16.44 3.67 8.77
CA ALA A 105 16.62 3.78 10.22
C ALA A 105 15.82 4.97 10.77
N PRO A 106 15.22 4.88 11.97
CA PRO A 106 14.37 5.95 12.51
C PRO A 106 15.07 7.30 12.66
N ASP A 107 16.37 7.28 12.87
CA ASP A 107 17.25 8.43 13.07
C ASP A 107 18.08 8.82 11.84
N ALA A 108 17.73 8.26 10.67
CA ALA A 108 18.50 8.48 9.43
C ALA A 108 18.52 9.96 8.99
N ILE A 109 17.37 10.64 9.07
CA ILE A 109 17.22 12.09 8.88
C ILE A 109 16.06 12.63 9.72
N GLU A 110 16.05 13.94 9.94
CA GLU A 110 14.89 14.64 10.49
C GLU A 110 13.76 14.75 9.46
N GLY A 111 12.51 14.81 9.93
CA GLY A 111 11.33 15.04 9.08
C GLY A 111 10.81 13.82 8.34
N LEU A 112 11.25 12.59 8.68
CA LEU A 112 10.59 11.37 8.18
C LEU A 112 9.12 11.35 8.60
N PRO A 113 8.20 10.87 7.73
CA PRO A 113 6.79 10.86 8.05
C PRO A 113 6.47 9.93 9.23
N GLU A 114 5.71 10.42 10.20
CA GLU A 114 5.33 9.67 11.41
C GLU A 114 4.08 8.79 11.22
N ARG A 115 3.37 8.92 10.09
CA ARG A 115 2.13 8.19 9.83
C ARG A 115 2.17 7.36 8.56
N LEU A 116 1.35 6.31 8.55
CA LEU A 116 1.07 5.49 7.36
C LEU A 116 0.51 6.38 6.24
N ARG A 117 1.07 6.30 5.06
CA ARG A 117 0.56 7.02 3.87
C ARG A 117 0.98 6.34 2.57
N VAL A 118 0.13 6.39 1.57
CA VAL A 118 0.49 6.08 0.19
C VAL A 118 0.97 7.35 -0.49
N VAL A 119 2.04 7.25 -1.25
CA VAL A 119 2.70 8.38 -1.92
C VAL A 119 2.88 8.09 -3.41
N GLY A 120 2.84 9.14 -4.22
CA GLY A 120 3.16 9.02 -5.65
C GLY A 120 4.66 8.92 -5.85
N VAL A 121 5.09 8.00 -6.71
CA VAL A 121 6.51 7.79 -7.05
C VAL A 121 6.84 8.52 -8.33
N SER A 122 7.75 9.50 -8.26
CA SER A 122 8.30 10.20 -9.42
C SER A 122 9.22 9.28 -10.23
N GLN A 123 9.51 9.63 -11.49
CA GLN A 123 10.48 8.89 -12.30
C GLN A 123 11.87 8.87 -11.63
N LEU A 124 12.30 9.98 -11.04
CA LEU A 124 13.55 10.05 -10.28
C LEU A 124 13.54 9.05 -9.12
N MET A 125 12.49 9.10 -8.29
CA MET A 125 12.37 8.21 -7.11
C MET A 125 12.32 6.74 -7.50
N ARG A 126 11.60 6.39 -8.58
CA ARG A 126 11.59 5.03 -9.12
C ARG A 126 13.01 4.57 -9.52
N SER A 127 13.75 5.41 -10.24
CA SER A 127 15.12 5.09 -10.64
C SER A 127 16.03 4.92 -9.43
N LEU A 128 15.93 5.79 -8.43
CA LEU A 128 16.71 5.70 -7.19
C LEU A 128 16.42 4.39 -6.42
N ILE A 129 15.14 4.01 -6.30
CA ILE A 129 14.73 2.76 -5.63
C ILE A 129 15.30 1.54 -6.37
N VAL A 130 15.17 1.49 -7.69
CA VAL A 130 15.66 0.36 -8.51
C VAL A 130 17.18 0.25 -8.42
N GLU A 131 17.90 1.36 -8.56
CA GLU A 131 19.35 1.39 -8.43
C GLU A 131 19.80 0.99 -7.01
N ALA A 132 19.15 1.52 -5.95
CA ALA A 132 19.51 1.20 -4.57
C ALA A 132 19.39 -0.29 -4.25
N VAL A 133 18.41 -0.97 -4.81
CA VAL A 133 18.20 -2.42 -4.65
C VAL A 133 19.27 -3.23 -5.39
N SER A 134 19.79 -2.72 -6.50
CA SER A 134 20.74 -3.41 -7.37
C SER A 134 22.21 -3.05 -7.08
N LEU A 135 22.47 -2.17 -6.09
CA LEU A 135 23.84 -1.74 -5.76
C LEU A 135 24.68 -2.90 -5.25
N PRO A 136 25.79 -3.27 -5.93
CA PRO A 136 26.79 -4.17 -5.36
C PRO A 136 27.38 -3.58 -4.07
N ASP A 137 27.79 -4.43 -3.14
CA ASP A 137 28.33 -3.99 -1.84
C ASP A 137 29.52 -3.05 -1.99
N GLU A 138 30.41 -3.29 -2.97
CA GLU A 138 31.57 -2.45 -3.24
C GLU A 138 31.16 -1.04 -3.70
N VAL A 139 30.09 -0.95 -4.52
CA VAL A 139 29.56 0.34 -5.00
C VAL A 139 28.77 1.04 -3.89
N ARG A 140 28.09 0.31 -3.04
CA ARG A 140 27.34 0.85 -1.89
C ARG A 140 28.25 1.62 -0.94
N LEU A 141 29.50 1.18 -0.76
CA LEU A 141 30.52 1.84 0.06
C LEU A 141 31.30 2.93 -0.69
N SER A 142 30.97 3.18 -1.95
CA SER A 142 31.62 4.23 -2.75
C SER A 142 30.88 5.58 -2.60
N ILE A 143 31.56 6.67 -2.99
CA ILE A 143 30.96 8.02 -3.06
C ILE A 143 29.68 8.02 -3.90
N ARG A 144 29.64 7.26 -5.01
CA ARG A 144 28.43 7.17 -5.86
C ARG A 144 27.28 6.52 -5.11
N GLY A 145 27.52 5.44 -4.39
CA GLY A 145 26.52 4.77 -3.57
C GLY A 145 25.99 5.66 -2.46
N ASP A 146 26.85 6.34 -1.75
CA ASP A 146 26.49 7.28 -0.68
C ASP A 146 25.62 8.43 -1.20
N LEU A 147 26.00 9.07 -2.32
CA LEU A 147 25.20 10.13 -2.94
C LEU A 147 23.83 9.64 -3.40
N LEU A 148 23.74 8.42 -3.96
CA LEU A 148 22.47 7.83 -4.40
C LEU A 148 21.55 7.58 -3.21
N LEU A 149 22.04 6.93 -2.16
CA LEU A 149 21.26 6.62 -0.96
C LEU A 149 20.87 7.88 -0.19
N THR A 150 21.75 8.87 -0.13
CA THR A 150 21.47 10.17 0.49
C THR A 150 20.36 10.91 -0.27
N LEU A 151 20.43 10.97 -1.61
CA LEU A 151 19.38 11.60 -2.41
C LEU A 151 18.06 10.88 -2.24
N LEU A 152 18.04 9.52 -2.29
CA LEU A 152 16.83 8.74 -2.07
C LEU A 152 16.21 9.07 -0.71
N LEU A 153 17.01 9.17 0.34
CA LEU A 153 16.57 9.47 1.70
C LEU A 153 15.87 10.85 1.78
N HIS A 154 16.48 11.87 1.17
CA HIS A 154 15.96 13.25 1.17
C HIS A 154 14.71 13.42 0.27
N GLU A 155 14.51 12.56 -0.72
CA GLU A 155 13.30 12.56 -1.56
C GLU A 155 12.06 12.04 -0.80
N ILE A 156 12.21 11.12 0.18
CA ILE A 156 11.08 10.49 0.89
C ILE A 156 10.12 11.52 1.53
N PRO A 157 10.56 12.53 2.29
CA PRO A 157 9.67 13.52 2.90
C PRO A 157 8.89 14.35 1.88
N THR A 158 9.43 14.54 0.67
CA THR A 158 8.86 15.39 -0.39
C THR A 158 7.81 14.68 -1.23
N MET A 159 7.69 13.36 -1.13
CA MET A 159 6.77 12.56 -1.95
C MET A 159 5.31 12.96 -1.71
N PRO A 160 4.53 13.24 -2.78
CA PRO A 160 3.15 13.69 -2.64
C PRO A 160 2.25 12.56 -2.14
N GLU A 161 1.51 12.82 -1.06
CA GLU A 161 0.53 11.88 -0.53
C GLU A 161 -0.62 11.66 -1.52
N ARG A 162 -1.11 10.40 -1.59
CA ARG A 162 -2.20 9.97 -2.45
C ARG A 162 -3.34 9.36 -1.62
N PRO A 163 -4.60 9.65 -1.94
CA PRO A 163 -5.74 9.17 -1.17
C PRO A 163 -6.06 7.71 -1.49
N LEU A 164 -5.11 6.81 -1.30
CA LEU A 164 -5.24 5.36 -1.50
C LEU A 164 -5.22 4.58 -0.18
N GLY A 165 -5.55 5.24 0.91
CA GLY A 165 -5.69 4.65 2.23
C GLY A 165 -7.15 4.61 2.68
N LEU A 166 -7.51 3.59 3.43
CA LEU A 166 -8.80 3.41 4.07
C LEU A 166 -8.61 3.40 5.60
N PRO A 167 -8.30 4.57 6.21
CA PRO A 167 -8.05 4.66 7.64
C PRO A 167 -9.33 4.35 8.42
N PHE A 168 -9.20 3.62 9.53
CA PHE A 168 -10.31 3.35 10.43
C PHE A 168 -10.35 4.40 11.56
N PRO A 169 -11.56 4.89 11.93
CA PRO A 169 -11.72 5.76 13.07
C PRO A 169 -11.24 5.09 14.36
N ALA A 170 -10.73 5.87 15.30
CA ALA A 170 -10.36 5.38 16.62
C ALA A 170 -11.60 5.10 17.51
N GLU A 171 -12.73 5.78 17.25
CA GLU A 171 -13.98 5.57 17.97
C GLU A 171 -14.56 4.19 17.64
N PRO A 172 -14.80 3.31 18.65
CA PRO A 172 -15.11 1.89 18.42
C PRO A 172 -16.37 1.65 17.58
N ARG A 173 -17.44 2.44 17.76
CA ARG A 173 -18.69 2.29 17.02
C ARG A 173 -18.51 2.67 15.56
N LEU A 174 -17.79 3.77 15.28
CA LEU A 174 -17.45 4.17 13.92
C LEU A 174 -16.53 3.14 13.25
N ALA A 175 -15.53 2.63 13.97
CA ALA A 175 -14.64 1.59 13.46
C ALA A 175 -15.39 0.30 13.13
N ALA A 176 -16.35 -0.12 13.99
CA ALA A 176 -17.19 -1.28 13.73
C ALA A 176 -18.06 -1.09 12.47
N LEU A 177 -18.62 0.11 12.30
CA LEU A 177 -19.41 0.46 11.11
C LEU A 177 -18.56 0.42 9.83
N CYS A 178 -17.34 0.97 9.89
CA CYS A 178 -16.38 0.90 8.79
C CYS A 178 -16.03 -0.55 8.44
N ARG A 179 -15.71 -1.39 9.43
CA ARG A 179 -15.41 -2.81 9.20
C ARG A 179 -16.59 -3.56 8.57
N ARG A 180 -17.82 -3.30 9.05
CA ARG A 180 -19.04 -3.88 8.47
C ARG A 180 -19.21 -3.47 7.01
N PHE A 181 -19.00 -2.18 6.69
CA PHE A 181 -19.06 -1.71 5.31
C PHE A 181 -17.99 -2.35 4.42
N VAL A 182 -16.76 -2.50 4.90
CA VAL A 182 -15.67 -3.14 4.15
C VAL A 182 -15.96 -4.62 3.87
N ALA A 183 -16.68 -5.31 4.76
CA ALA A 183 -17.08 -6.70 4.56
C ALA A 183 -18.19 -6.85 3.49
N ALA A 184 -19.06 -5.85 3.33
CA ALA A 184 -20.13 -5.86 2.34
C ALA A 184 -20.33 -4.43 1.77
N PRO A 185 -19.41 -3.95 0.93
CA PRO A 185 -19.44 -2.57 0.45
C PRO A 185 -20.52 -2.36 -0.61
N SER A 186 -21.24 -1.22 -0.51
CA SER A 186 -22.28 -0.82 -1.46
C SER A 186 -22.27 0.68 -1.72
N SER A 187 -22.41 1.08 -2.99
CA SER A 187 -22.53 2.49 -3.37
C SER A 187 -23.82 3.14 -2.84
N ARG A 188 -24.84 2.36 -2.49
CA ARG A 188 -26.19 2.80 -2.08
C ARG A 188 -26.29 3.28 -0.64
N ALA A 189 -25.34 2.92 0.23
CA ALA A 189 -25.39 3.34 1.64
C ALA A 189 -25.37 4.87 1.77
N THR A 190 -26.23 5.44 2.59
CA THR A 190 -26.36 6.90 2.78
C THR A 190 -25.64 7.39 4.03
N ILE A 191 -25.36 8.70 4.10
CA ILE A 191 -24.72 9.29 5.29
C ILE A 191 -25.69 9.30 6.50
N ASP A 192 -26.98 9.38 6.24
CA ASP A 192 -27.99 9.43 7.32
C ASP A 192 -28.10 8.06 7.97
N GLU A 193 -28.11 6.96 7.20
CA GLU A 193 -28.04 5.58 7.73
C GLU A 193 -26.77 5.36 8.59
N TRP A 194 -25.64 5.94 8.20
CA TRP A 194 -24.40 5.83 8.99
C TRP A 194 -24.48 6.64 10.28
N ALA A 195 -25.02 7.85 10.23
CA ALA A 195 -25.18 8.71 11.41
C ALA A 195 -26.14 8.09 12.43
N ASP A 196 -27.29 7.58 11.94
CA ASP A 196 -28.32 6.92 12.76
C ASP A 196 -27.76 5.64 13.43
N ALA A 197 -27.00 4.83 12.68
CA ALA A 197 -26.40 3.60 13.20
C ALA A 197 -25.46 3.81 14.41
N VAL A 198 -24.91 5.02 14.58
CA VAL A 198 -24.04 5.37 15.72
C VAL A 198 -24.67 6.37 16.67
N GLY A 199 -25.95 6.72 16.48
CA GLY A 199 -26.70 7.64 17.32
C GLY A 199 -26.20 9.09 17.26
N MET A 200 -25.73 9.53 16.10
CA MET A 200 -25.23 10.89 15.89
C MET A 200 -26.09 11.66 14.90
N SER A 201 -26.19 12.99 15.08
CA SER A 201 -26.70 13.82 13.99
C SER A 201 -25.72 13.79 12.81
N ARG A 202 -26.21 13.95 11.59
CA ARG A 202 -25.40 14.04 10.35
C ARG A 202 -24.23 15.02 10.47
N ARG A 203 -24.47 16.21 11.08
CA ARG A 203 -23.42 17.21 11.31
C ARG A 203 -22.32 16.69 12.25
N THR A 204 -22.71 16.07 13.36
CA THR A 204 -21.76 15.51 14.33
C THR A 204 -20.97 14.38 13.71
N PHE A 205 -21.65 13.46 13.04
CA PHE A 205 -21.05 12.34 12.33
C PHE A 205 -19.98 12.82 11.32
N THR A 206 -20.35 13.72 10.41
CA THR A 206 -19.42 14.25 9.38
C THR A 206 -18.16 14.85 10.01
N ARG A 207 -18.31 15.66 11.06
CA ARG A 207 -17.20 16.30 11.76
C ARG A 207 -16.28 15.28 12.46
N VAL A 208 -16.87 14.33 13.18
CA VAL A 208 -16.11 13.32 13.93
C VAL A 208 -15.41 12.38 12.96
N PHE A 209 -16.10 11.91 11.95
CA PHE A 209 -15.56 11.01 10.94
C PHE A 209 -14.36 11.64 10.21
N HIS A 210 -14.53 12.87 9.71
CA HIS A 210 -13.44 13.60 9.04
C HIS A 210 -12.25 13.85 9.97
N ARG A 211 -12.49 14.25 11.22
CA ARG A 211 -11.41 14.48 12.20
C ARG A 211 -10.59 13.23 12.45
N GLN A 212 -11.23 12.04 12.50
CA GLN A 212 -10.56 10.78 12.84
C GLN A 212 -9.93 10.08 11.63
N THR A 213 -10.50 10.23 10.44
CA THR A 213 -10.03 9.55 9.23
C THR A 213 -9.25 10.47 8.27
N GLY A 214 -9.39 11.78 8.42
CA GLY A 214 -8.88 12.76 7.46
C GLY A 214 -9.69 12.82 6.15
N LEU A 215 -10.74 12.01 6.01
CA LEU A 215 -11.52 11.84 4.78
C LEU A 215 -12.99 12.20 4.96
N SER A 216 -13.63 12.67 3.88
CA SER A 216 -15.10 12.67 3.84
C SER A 216 -15.63 11.24 3.79
N LEU A 217 -16.84 10.97 4.32
CA LEU A 217 -17.46 9.66 4.20
C LEU A 217 -17.59 9.23 2.73
N SER A 218 -17.92 10.14 1.83
CA SER A 218 -18.03 9.84 0.39
C SER A 218 -16.70 9.35 -0.19
N THR A 219 -15.60 10.04 0.09
CA THR A 219 -14.26 9.65 -0.35
C THR A 219 -13.87 8.31 0.26
N TRP A 220 -14.08 8.13 1.56
CA TRP A 220 -13.76 6.89 2.27
C TRP A 220 -14.53 5.69 1.68
N ARG A 221 -15.83 5.86 1.41
CA ARG A 221 -16.65 4.80 0.79
C ARG A 221 -16.19 4.45 -0.63
N GLN A 222 -15.82 5.45 -1.44
CA GLN A 222 -15.29 5.20 -2.78
C GLN A 222 -13.97 4.42 -2.73
N GLN A 223 -13.13 4.69 -1.76
CA GLN A 223 -11.92 3.91 -1.53
C GLN A 223 -12.28 2.47 -1.12
N ALA A 224 -13.24 2.27 -0.20
CA ALA A 224 -13.68 0.94 0.19
C ALA A 224 -14.25 0.12 -0.98
N LEU A 225 -15.02 0.76 -1.86
CA LEU A 225 -15.52 0.13 -3.09
C LEU A 225 -14.39 -0.23 -4.05
N LEU A 226 -13.36 0.61 -4.16
CA LEU A 226 -12.17 0.32 -4.94
C LEU A 226 -11.40 -0.88 -4.39
N PHE A 227 -11.22 -0.94 -3.06
CA PHE A 227 -10.58 -2.08 -2.38
C PHE A 227 -11.32 -3.41 -2.63
N ALA A 228 -12.65 -3.38 -2.69
CA ALA A 228 -13.45 -4.56 -3.00
C ALA A 228 -13.41 -4.92 -4.50
N ALA A 229 -13.29 -3.93 -5.38
CA ALA A 229 -13.27 -4.15 -6.82
C ALA A 229 -11.95 -4.75 -7.31
N LEU A 230 -10.82 -4.29 -6.77
CA LEU A 230 -9.49 -4.62 -7.32
C LEU A 230 -9.15 -6.11 -7.32
N PRO A 231 -9.37 -6.87 -6.23
CA PRO A 231 -9.14 -8.32 -6.23
C PRO A 231 -9.99 -9.02 -7.31
N ARG A 232 -11.28 -8.75 -7.33
CA ARG A 232 -12.24 -9.35 -8.27
C ARG A 232 -11.86 -9.09 -9.73
N LEU A 233 -11.48 -7.84 -10.03
CA LEU A 233 -10.98 -7.47 -11.36
C LEU A 233 -9.65 -8.15 -11.68
N ALA A 234 -8.78 -8.34 -10.68
CA ALA A 234 -7.53 -9.07 -10.84
C ALA A 234 -7.74 -10.55 -11.18
N ASP A 235 -8.76 -11.15 -10.57
CA ASP A 235 -9.22 -12.53 -10.83
C ASP A 235 -9.95 -12.67 -12.18
N GLY A 236 -10.06 -11.61 -12.96
CA GLY A 236 -10.66 -11.61 -14.29
C GLY A 236 -12.17 -11.46 -14.31
N GLU A 237 -12.82 -11.13 -13.20
CA GLU A 237 -14.28 -10.88 -13.20
C GLU A 237 -14.63 -9.71 -14.15
N PRO A 238 -15.73 -9.83 -14.90
CA PRO A 238 -16.16 -8.77 -15.80
C PRO A 238 -16.41 -7.44 -15.09
N VAL A 239 -15.89 -6.34 -15.61
CA VAL A 239 -16.11 -4.98 -15.05
C VAL A 239 -17.57 -4.67 -14.83
N THR A 240 -18.45 -5.16 -15.74
CA THR A 240 -19.91 -4.99 -15.63
C THR A 240 -20.46 -5.66 -14.37
N GLN A 241 -20.06 -6.91 -14.11
CA GLN A 241 -20.52 -7.65 -12.93
C GLN A 241 -20.05 -7.00 -11.65
N VAL A 242 -18.74 -6.68 -11.57
CA VAL A 242 -18.16 -6.01 -10.39
C VAL A 242 -18.85 -4.67 -10.10
N ALA A 243 -19.13 -3.86 -11.13
CA ALA A 243 -19.81 -2.58 -10.96
C ALA A 243 -21.24 -2.75 -10.39
N LEU A 244 -22.02 -3.69 -10.94
CA LEU A 244 -23.40 -3.95 -10.51
C LEU A 244 -23.45 -4.49 -9.08
N ASP A 245 -22.59 -5.46 -8.73
CA ASP A 245 -22.54 -6.05 -7.40
C ASP A 245 -22.13 -5.03 -6.32
N LEU A 246 -21.26 -4.09 -6.67
CA LEU A 246 -20.90 -2.97 -5.79
C LEU A 246 -21.99 -1.88 -5.73
N GLY A 247 -23.13 -2.10 -6.38
CA GLY A 247 -24.31 -1.24 -6.31
C GLY A 247 -24.25 0.01 -7.19
N TYR A 248 -23.39 0.05 -8.20
CA TYR A 248 -23.40 1.14 -9.18
C TYR A 248 -24.55 0.96 -10.17
N ASP A 249 -25.25 2.06 -10.47
CA ASP A 249 -26.37 2.06 -11.41
C ASP A 249 -25.92 1.88 -12.86
N SER A 250 -24.63 2.11 -13.15
CA SER A 250 -24.05 1.93 -14.48
C SER A 250 -22.53 1.70 -14.47
N VAL A 251 -22.06 0.95 -15.46
CA VAL A 251 -20.61 0.73 -15.68
C VAL A 251 -19.84 2.04 -15.92
N PRO A 252 -20.36 3.04 -16.65
CA PRO A 252 -19.70 4.34 -16.77
C PRO A 252 -19.49 5.06 -15.44
N ALA A 253 -20.47 5.01 -14.51
CA ALA A 253 -20.33 5.62 -13.19
C ALA A 253 -19.17 4.97 -12.38
N PHE A 254 -19.11 3.64 -12.37
CA PHE A 254 -17.99 2.88 -11.77
C PHE A 254 -16.66 3.23 -12.44
N THR A 255 -16.60 3.22 -13.77
CA THR A 255 -15.37 3.51 -14.53
C THR A 255 -14.85 4.92 -14.25
N THR A 256 -15.75 5.90 -14.12
CA THR A 256 -15.38 7.28 -13.78
C THR A 256 -14.78 7.36 -12.38
N MET A 257 -15.38 6.71 -11.39
CA MET A 257 -14.84 6.61 -10.04
C MET A 257 -13.45 5.95 -10.05
N PHE A 258 -13.33 4.79 -10.70
CA PHE A 258 -12.09 4.03 -10.77
C PHE A 258 -10.96 4.83 -11.42
N LYS A 259 -11.24 5.47 -12.58
CA LYS A 259 -10.26 6.32 -13.28
C LYS A 259 -9.83 7.53 -12.45
N ARG A 260 -10.77 8.14 -11.71
CA ARG A 260 -10.43 9.27 -10.80
C ARG A 260 -9.49 8.84 -9.69
N MET A 261 -9.66 7.62 -9.15
CA MET A 261 -8.86 7.10 -8.03
C MET A 261 -7.49 6.59 -8.47
N LEU A 262 -7.40 5.92 -9.61
CA LEU A 262 -6.20 5.21 -10.07
C LEU A 262 -5.58 5.79 -11.36
N GLY A 263 -6.16 6.86 -11.91
CA GLY A 263 -5.64 7.52 -13.13
C GLY A 263 -5.95 6.80 -14.44
N LYS A 264 -6.30 5.51 -14.40
CA LYS A 264 -6.57 4.65 -15.59
C LYS A 264 -7.93 3.99 -15.46
N ALA A 265 -8.56 3.65 -16.60
CA ALA A 265 -9.80 2.88 -16.60
C ALA A 265 -9.53 1.40 -16.17
N PRO A 266 -10.55 0.67 -15.63
CA PRO A 266 -10.37 -0.71 -15.17
C PRO A 266 -9.72 -1.63 -16.21
N ARG A 267 -10.14 -1.55 -17.47
CA ARG A 267 -9.60 -2.37 -18.56
C ARG A 267 -8.12 -2.09 -18.86
N ASP A 268 -7.71 -0.82 -18.81
CA ASP A 268 -6.33 -0.42 -19.07
C ASP A 268 -5.43 -0.75 -17.88
N TYR A 269 -5.99 -0.65 -16.68
CA TYR A 269 -5.33 -1.02 -15.43
C TYR A 269 -4.99 -2.52 -15.40
N LEU A 270 -5.90 -3.38 -15.89
CA LEU A 270 -5.71 -4.84 -15.96
C LEU A 270 -4.74 -5.24 -17.09
N LYS A 271 -4.76 -4.56 -18.24
CA LYS A 271 -3.83 -4.83 -19.36
C LYS A 271 -2.37 -4.55 -19.02
N SER A 272 -2.10 -3.58 -18.16
CA SER A 272 -0.74 -3.31 -17.68
C SER A 272 -0.17 -4.45 -16.79
N LYS A 273 -0.98 -5.45 -16.44
CA LYS A 273 -0.57 -6.68 -15.73
C LYS A 273 -0.07 -7.80 -16.67
N GLY A 274 -0.40 -7.76 -17.98
CA GLY A 274 -0.12 -8.83 -18.93
C GLY A 274 1.02 -8.57 -19.93
N GLY A 275 1.73 -7.47 -19.80
CA GLY A 275 2.74 -7.03 -20.76
C GLY A 275 4.15 -6.98 -20.18
N VAL A 276 4.76 -8.15 -20.01
CA VAL A 276 6.20 -8.33 -20.24
C VAL A 276 6.30 -9.55 -21.16
N ALA A 277 6.36 -9.27 -22.46
CA ALA A 277 6.91 -10.19 -23.44
C ALA A 277 8.41 -9.95 -23.52
#